data_2cf89423751d67d390456952dd17bc97
#
_entry.id   2cf89423751d67d390456952dd17bc97
#
_cell.length_a   1.000
_cell.length_b   1.000
_cell.length_c   1.000
_cell.angle_alpha   90.00
_cell.angle_beta   90.00
_cell.angle_gamma   90.00
#
_symmetry.space_group_name_H-M   'P 1'
#
loop_
_entity.id
_entity.type
_entity.pdbx_description
1 polymer ?
#
loop_
_entity_poly.entity_id
_entity_poly.type
_entity_poly.pdbx_seq_one_letter_code
_entity_poly.pdbx_strand_id
1 'polypeptide(L)'
;MNSETHSSGLDVLIVYESVRSGKRAKELCHRLGQQLAPDCKLNLSVWSLSALQLLPTIARAAASEAERATLLIVAVNGDKTLPRPVKSCLHWCACGIRAADGALVAQLHGILKMNEELCPAYGCLRQIAQHAGVRFFSEVVELPEDEQPDYSLEAIHERAQPNTSLVETILPRPGGDKRRLL
;
A
#
# COMPACT_ATOMS: atom_id res chain seq x y z
N MET A 1 -32.69 1.03 25.16
CA MET A 1 -32.27 1.63 23.90
C MET A 1 -30.77 1.47 23.85
N ASN A 2 -30.31 0.38 23.19
CA ASN A 2 -28.88 0.12 23.05
C ASN A 2 -28.37 0.95 21.87
N SER A 3 -27.61 2.00 22.17
CA SER A 3 -26.83 2.71 21.18
C SER A 3 -25.67 1.79 20.78
N GLU A 4 -25.87 1.02 19.72
CA GLU A 4 -24.74 0.36 19.04
C GLU A 4 -23.86 1.48 18.48
N THR A 5 -22.77 1.78 19.20
CA THR A 5 -21.67 2.57 18.67
C THR A 5 -21.08 1.77 17.51
N HIS A 6 -21.56 2.05 16.30
CA HIS A 6 -20.89 1.60 15.10
C HIS A 6 -19.47 2.19 15.14
N SER A 7 -18.50 1.38 15.58
CA SER A 7 -17.09 1.68 15.43
C SER A 7 -16.84 1.82 13.92
N SER A 8 -16.84 3.06 13.42
CA SER A 8 -16.59 3.36 12.03
C SER A 8 -15.14 3.01 11.73
N GLY A 9 -14.94 1.86 11.09
CA GLY A 9 -13.64 1.49 10.55
C GLY A 9 -13.39 2.20 9.22
N LEU A 10 -12.17 2.66 8.98
CA LEU A 10 -11.74 3.16 7.69
C LEU A 10 -10.96 2.04 6.98
N ASP A 11 -11.54 1.46 5.95
CA ASP A 11 -10.90 0.45 5.12
C ASP A 11 -10.14 1.14 3.99
N VAL A 12 -8.82 0.97 3.97
CA VAL A 12 -7.91 1.64 3.04
C VAL A 12 -7.12 0.63 2.24
N LEU A 13 -7.15 0.75 0.93
CA LEU A 13 -6.30 0.03 0.01
C LEU A 13 -5.13 0.92 -0.40
N ILE A 14 -3.91 0.49 -0.14
CA ILE A 14 -2.68 1.19 -0.52
C ILE A 14 -1.98 0.44 -1.64
N VAL A 15 -1.71 1.13 -2.75
CA VAL A 15 -0.84 0.64 -3.83
C VAL A 15 0.39 1.53 -3.88
N TYR A 16 1.58 0.93 -3.80
CA TYR A 16 2.83 1.68 -3.70
C TYR A 16 3.89 1.19 -4.70
N GLU A 17 4.74 2.11 -5.19
CA GLU A 17 5.85 1.80 -6.10
C GLU A 17 7.11 1.33 -5.37
N SER A 18 7.46 1.97 -4.26
CA SER A 18 8.64 1.68 -3.44
C SER A 18 8.30 1.54 -1.97
N VAL A 19 9.14 0.86 -1.20
CA VAL A 19 8.94 0.72 0.25
C VAL A 19 8.81 2.09 0.93
N ARG A 20 9.59 3.08 0.47
CA ARG A 20 9.54 4.46 0.99
C ARG A 20 8.19 5.11 0.73
N SER A 21 7.68 5.04 -0.51
CA SER A 21 6.36 5.58 -0.83
C SER A 21 5.25 4.86 -0.06
N GLY A 22 5.37 3.55 0.16
CA GLY A 22 4.45 2.77 0.99
C GLY A 22 4.43 3.20 2.46
N LYS A 23 5.60 3.50 3.04
CA LYS A 23 5.68 4.06 4.42
C LYS A 23 4.96 5.41 4.51
N ARG A 24 5.20 6.32 3.56
CA ARG A 24 4.54 7.63 3.51
C ARG A 24 3.01 7.50 3.34
N ALA A 25 2.56 6.57 2.52
CA ALA A 25 1.12 6.31 2.38
C ALA A 25 0.49 5.82 3.69
N LYS A 26 1.18 4.96 4.45
CA LYS A 26 0.73 4.55 5.79
C LYS A 26 0.70 5.71 6.79
N GLU A 27 1.70 6.57 6.77
CA GLU A 27 1.73 7.79 7.60
C GLU A 27 0.55 8.71 7.28
N LEU A 28 0.20 8.86 5.99
CA LEU A 28 -1.00 9.61 5.58
C LEU A 28 -2.26 8.97 6.17
N CYS A 29 -2.41 7.65 6.09
CA CYS A 29 -3.55 6.94 6.68
C CYS A 29 -3.68 7.19 8.18
N HIS A 30 -2.56 7.12 8.91
CA HIS A 30 -2.58 7.39 10.36
C HIS A 30 -3.01 8.83 10.67
N ARG A 31 -2.51 9.81 9.93
CA ARG A 31 -2.93 11.21 10.08
C ARG A 31 -4.44 11.39 9.81
N LEU A 32 -4.93 10.78 8.72
CA LEU A 32 -6.36 10.82 8.40
C LEU A 32 -7.22 10.15 9.47
N GLY A 33 -6.81 8.99 9.97
CA GLY A 33 -7.52 8.28 11.04
C GLY A 33 -7.61 9.11 12.32
N GLN A 34 -6.52 9.76 12.73
CA GLN A 34 -6.50 10.65 13.90
C GLN A 34 -7.41 11.88 13.74
N GLN A 35 -7.56 12.40 12.51
CA GLN A 35 -8.43 13.55 12.23
C GLN A 35 -9.91 13.19 12.16
N LEU A 36 -10.23 11.97 11.70
CA LEU A 36 -11.63 11.53 11.55
C LEU A 36 -12.28 11.20 12.89
N ALA A 37 -11.64 10.39 13.70
CA ALA A 37 -12.10 10.08 15.06
C ALA A 37 -10.94 9.44 15.87
N PRO A 38 -10.83 9.74 17.18
CA PRO A 38 -9.79 9.13 18.03
C PRO A 38 -9.86 7.60 18.09
N ASP A 39 -11.05 7.03 17.93
CA ASP A 39 -11.31 5.58 18.00
C ASP A 39 -11.52 4.94 16.63
N CYS A 40 -11.19 5.63 15.53
CA CYS A 40 -11.33 5.09 14.19
C CYS A 40 -10.38 3.93 13.97
N LYS A 41 -10.91 2.73 13.72
CA LYS A 41 -10.12 1.57 13.37
C LYS A 41 -9.69 1.66 11.91
N LEU A 42 -8.37 1.65 11.68
CA LEU A 42 -7.80 1.61 10.34
C LEU A 42 -7.54 0.17 9.93
N ASN A 43 -8.18 -0.28 8.86
CA ASN A 43 -7.91 -1.55 8.21
C ASN A 43 -7.14 -1.28 6.93
N LEU A 44 -5.87 -1.66 6.90
CA LEU A 44 -4.97 -1.36 5.79
C LEU A 44 -4.67 -2.61 4.98
N SER A 45 -5.00 -2.60 3.69
CA SER A 45 -4.54 -3.55 2.69
C SER A 45 -3.45 -2.90 1.85
N VAL A 46 -2.29 -3.54 1.71
CA VAL A 46 -1.10 -2.92 1.14
C VAL A 46 -0.49 -3.79 0.04
N TRP A 47 -0.40 -3.25 -1.19
CA TRP A 47 0.06 -3.96 -2.37
C TRP A 47 1.17 -3.22 -3.09
N SER A 48 2.24 -3.93 -3.46
CA SER A 48 3.28 -3.33 -4.30
C SER A 48 2.84 -3.30 -5.77
N LEU A 49 3.16 -2.21 -6.44
CA LEU A 49 2.86 -2.01 -7.85
C LEU A 49 3.52 -3.06 -8.75
N SER A 50 4.73 -3.49 -8.40
CA SER A 50 5.43 -4.57 -9.09
C SER A 50 4.71 -5.91 -8.99
N ALA A 51 4.14 -6.25 -7.82
CA ALA A 51 3.37 -7.48 -7.66
C ALA A 51 2.07 -7.46 -8.48
N LEU A 52 1.38 -6.33 -8.52
CA LEU A 52 0.18 -6.13 -9.34
C LEU A 52 0.48 -6.25 -10.85
N GLN A 53 1.68 -5.85 -11.27
CA GLN A 53 2.10 -5.93 -12.66
C GLN A 53 2.44 -7.36 -13.08
N LEU A 54 3.10 -8.13 -12.21
CA LEU A 54 3.66 -9.43 -12.55
C LEU A 54 2.67 -10.59 -12.36
N LEU A 55 1.74 -10.48 -11.43
CA LEU A 55 0.88 -11.57 -11.00
C LEU A 55 -0.60 -11.23 -11.12
N PRO A 56 -1.29 -11.71 -12.18
CA PRO A 56 -2.73 -11.45 -12.39
C PRO A 56 -3.61 -11.91 -11.22
N THR A 57 -3.21 -12.95 -10.51
CA THR A 57 -3.93 -13.43 -9.31
C THR A 57 -3.89 -12.40 -8.19
N ILE A 58 -2.75 -11.73 -8.00
CA ILE A 58 -2.59 -10.66 -7.01
C ILE A 58 -3.41 -9.42 -7.41
N ALA A 59 -3.43 -9.07 -8.70
CA ALA A 59 -4.26 -7.97 -9.19
C ALA A 59 -5.76 -8.21 -8.92
N ARG A 60 -6.25 -9.46 -9.08
CA ARG A 60 -7.63 -9.82 -8.73
C ARG A 60 -7.89 -9.76 -7.23
N ALA A 61 -6.96 -10.22 -6.41
CA ALA A 61 -7.08 -10.13 -4.95
C ALA A 61 -7.18 -8.67 -4.48
N ALA A 62 -6.32 -7.80 -5.01
CA ALA A 62 -6.36 -6.36 -4.71
C ALA A 62 -7.71 -5.73 -5.14
N ALA A 63 -8.24 -6.09 -6.32
CA ALA A 63 -9.54 -5.62 -6.78
C ALA A 63 -10.69 -6.10 -5.88
N SER A 64 -10.64 -7.35 -5.40
CA SER A 64 -11.62 -7.88 -4.44
C SER A 64 -11.56 -7.18 -3.08
N GLU A 65 -10.37 -6.83 -2.61
CA GLU A 65 -10.22 -6.04 -1.37
C GLU A 65 -10.75 -4.60 -1.53
N ALA A 66 -10.62 -4.02 -2.72
CA ALA A 66 -11.15 -2.70 -3.03
C ALA A 66 -12.68 -2.60 -2.86
N GLU A 67 -13.42 -3.71 -2.99
CA GLU A 67 -14.88 -3.73 -2.78
C GLU A 67 -15.28 -3.36 -1.34
N ARG A 68 -14.38 -3.54 -0.39
CA ARG A 68 -14.58 -3.17 1.02
C ARG A 68 -13.94 -1.83 1.37
N ALA A 69 -13.02 -1.37 0.52
CA ALA A 69 -12.30 -0.12 0.77
C ALA A 69 -13.20 1.09 0.57
N THR A 70 -12.99 2.09 1.41
CA THR A 70 -13.55 3.44 1.26
C THR A 70 -12.53 4.39 0.64
N LEU A 71 -11.25 4.05 0.73
CA LEU A 71 -10.14 4.86 0.26
C LEU A 71 -9.11 4.03 -0.49
N LEU A 72 -8.76 4.45 -1.70
CA LEU A 72 -7.63 3.93 -2.47
C LEU A 72 -6.52 4.97 -2.47
N ILE A 73 -5.36 4.63 -1.92
CA ILE A 73 -4.17 5.48 -1.97
C ILE A 73 -3.19 4.86 -2.97
N VAL A 74 -2.75 5.66 -3.94
CA VAL A 74 -1.76 5.26 -4.94
C VAL A 74 -0.51 6.12 -4.78
N ALA A 75 0.57 5.52 -4.26
CA ALA A 75 1.82 6.20 -3.94
C ALA A 75 2.89 5.86 -4.99
N VAL A 76 3.11 6.75 -5.95
CA VAL A 76 3.93 6.51 -7.15
C VAL A 76 4.78 7.72 -7.52
N ASN A 77 5.81 7.48 -8.34
CA ASN A 77 6.55 8.57 -8.95
C ASN A 77 5.68 9.27 -10.01
N GLY A 78 5.50 10.58 -9.84
CA GLY A 78 4.63 11.39 -10.69
C GLY A 78 5.12 11.52 -12.12
N ASP A 79 6.44 11.52 -12.34
CA ASP A 79 7.06 11.71 -13.65
C ASP A 79 7.03 10.44 -14.52
N LYS A 80 6.66 9.31 -13.94
CA LYS A 80 6.60 8.04 -14.65
C LYS A 80 5.20 7.72 -15.18
N THR A 81 5.18 7.18 -16.39
CA THR A 81 3.95 6.61 -16.94
C THR A 81 3.65 5.25 -16.31
N LEU A 82 2.43 5.07 -15.79
CA LEU A 82 2.01 3.79 -15.24
C LEU A 82 1.87 2.72 -16.35
N PRO A 83 2.38 1.49 -16.13
CA PRO A 83 2.23 0.39 -17.08
C PRO A 83 0.76 0.01 -17.30
N ARG A 84 0.42 -0.48 -18.50
CA ARG A 84 -0.95 -0.88 -18.85
C ARG A 84 -1.61 -1.84 -17.85
N PRO A 85 -0.93 -2.95 -17.41
CA PRO A 85 -1.53 -3.87 -16.43
C PRO A 85 -1.88 -3.19 -15.12
N VAL A 86 -1.03 -2.26 -14.67
CA VAL A 86 -1.24 -1.47 -13.45
C VAL A 86 -2.44 -0.54 -13.62
N LYS A 87 -2.53 0.18 -14.75
CA LYS A 87 -3.69 1.05 -15.03
C LYS A 87 -5.00 0.28 -14.98
N SER A 88 -5.04 -0.91 -15.60
CA SER A 88 -6.22 -1.77 -15.59
C SER A 88 -6.57 -2.23 -14.18
N CYS A 89 -5.58 -2.66 -13.39
CA CYS A 89 -5.78 -3.07 -12.01
C CYS A 89 -6.30 -1.91 -11.14
N LEU A 90 -5.68 -0.74 -11.22
CA LEU A 90 -6.12 0.45 -10.48
C LEU A 90 -7.53 0.90 -10.88
N HIS A 91 -7.88 0.77 -12.15
CA HIS A 91 -9.23 1.05 -12.61
C HIS A 91 -10.23 0.06 -12.00
N TRP A 92 -9.95 -1.24 -11.99
CA TRP A 92 -10.80 -2.23 -11.32
C TRP A 92 -10.93 -1.97 -9.82
N CYS A 93 -9.81 -1.64 -9.13
CA CYS A 93 -9.86 -1.26 -7.73
C CYS A 93 -10.74 -0.02 -7.51
N ALA A 94 -10.59 1.02 -8.31
CA ALA A 94 -11.38 2.24 -8.17
C ALA A 94 -12.88 1.98 -8.42
N CYS A 95 -13.23 1.20 -9.44
CA CYS A 95 -14.60 0.78 -9.72
C CYS A 95 -15.18 -0.15 -8.64
N GLY A 96 -14.32 -0.88 -7.92
CA GLY A 96 -14.72 -1.75 -6.82
C GLY A 96 -15.14 -1.01 -5.57
N ILE A 97 -14.70 0.23 -5.37
CA ILE A 97 -15.05 1.04 -4.20
C ILE A 97 -16.55 1.35 -4.23
N ARG A 98 -17.28 0.71 -3.32
CA ARG A 98 -18.76 0.81 -3.27
C ARG A 98 -19.26 1.88 -2.28
N ALA A 99 -18.38 2.49 -1.50
CA ALA A 99 -18.75 3.54 -0.57
C ALA A 99 -19.26 4.77 -1.35
N ALA A 100 -20.42 5.30 -0.95
CA ALA A 100 -21.00 6.50 -1.58
C ALA A 100 -20.03 7.70 -1.58
N ASP A 101 -19.12 7.73 -0.61
CA ASP A 101 -18.08 8.74 -0.41
C ASP A 101 -16.67 8.22 -0.74
N GLY A 102 -16.58 7.18 -1.56
CA GLY A 102 -15.29 6.59 -1.95
C GLY A 102 -14.35 7.58 -2.61
N ALA A 103 -13.04 7.44 -2.32
CA ALA A 103 -12.04 8.36 -2.85
C ALA A 103 -10.78 7.63 -3.32
N LEU A 104 -10.13 8.22 -4.34
CA LEU A 104 -8.79 7.90 -4.77
C LEU A 104 -7.85 9.06 -4.40
N VAL A 105 -6.81 8.76 -3.66
CA VAL A 105 -5.74 9.70 -3.32
C VAL A 105 -4.48 9.34 -4.07
N ALA A 106 -4.02 10.24 -4.93
CA ALA A 106 -2.73 10.14 -5.60
C ALA A 106 -1.64 10.78 -4.72
N GLN A 107 -0.78 9.96 -4.12
CA GLN A 107 0.41 10.46 -3.41
C GLN A 107 1.61 10.39 -4.37
N LEU A 108 2.02 11.55 -4.86
CA LEU A 108 3.01 11.68 -5.92
C LEU A 108 4.36 12.13 -5.36
N HIS A 109 5.43 11.47 -5.78
CA HIS A 109 6.80 11.85 -5.43
C HIS A 109 7.65 12.04 -6.68
N GLY A 110 8.86 12.61 -6.54
CA GLY A 110 9.75 12.86 -7.67
C GLY A 110 9.34 14.02 -8.57
N ILE A 111 8.42 14.89 -8.13
CA ILE A 111 7.97 16.03 -8.88
C ILE A 111 8.55 17.30 -8.28
N LEU A 112 9.33 18.05 -9.06
CA LEU A 112 9.95 19.29 -8.63
C LEU A 112 8.99 20.49 -8.65
N LYS A 113 7.94 20.44 -9.46
CA LYS A 113 6.87 21.46 -9.51
C LYS A 113 5.57 20.80 -9.93
N MET A 114 4.49 21.07 -9.21
CA MET A 114 3.15 20.64 -9.59
C MET A 114 2.68 21.41 -10.84
N ASN A 115 3.03 20.89 -11.99
CA ASN A 115 2.31 21.18 -13.20
C ASN A 115 1.54 19.90 -13.57
N GLU A 116 0.23 19.89 -13.32
CA GLU A 116 -0.65 18.74 -13.55
C GLU A 116 -0.55 18.22 -14.98
N GLU A 117 -0.35 19.12 -15.96
CA GLU A 117 -0.23 18.78 -17.36
C GLU A 117 1.06 18.03 -17.71
N LEU A 118 2.10 18.18 -16.89
CA LEU A 118 3.40 17.55 -17.08
C LEU A 118 3.58 16.25 -16.27
N CYS A 119 2.59 15.89 -15.43
CA CYS A 119 2.67 14.72 -14.57
C CYS A 119 1.83 13.55 -15.15
N PRO A 120 2.46 12.57 -15.85
CA PRO A 120 1.73 11.46 -16.48
C PRO A 120 0.95 10.60 -15.49
N ALA A 121 1.50 10.38 -14.29
CA ALA A 121 0.80 9.60 -13.28
C ALA A 121 -0.43 10.30 -12.74
N TYR A 122 -0.36 11.63 -12.50
CA TYR A 122 -1.49 12.43 -12.05
C TYR A 122 -2.65 12.37 -13.05
N GLY A 123 -2.39 12.70 -14.32
CA GLY A 123 -3.41 12.69 -15.38
C GLY A 123 -4.08 11.32 -15.50
N CYS A 124 -3.29 10.25 -15.43
CA CYS A 124 -3.78 8.88 -15.48
C CYS A 124 -4.69 8.54 -14.27
N LEU A 125 -4.26 8.85 -13.04
CA LEU A 125 -5.02 8.54 -11.82
C LEU A 125 -6.32 9.36 -11.73
N ARG A 126 -6.27 10.64 -12.12
CA ARG A 126 -7.45 11.49 -12.23
C ARG A 126 -8.47 10.91 -13.21
N GLN A 127 -8.01 10.44 -14.37
CA GLN A 127 -8.87 9.81 -15.39
C GLN A 127 -9.52 8.53 -14.84
N ILE A 128 -8.74 7.69 -14.13
CA ILE A 128 -9.25 6.47 -13.48
C ILE A 128 -10.36 6.82 -12.47
N ALA A 129 -10.12 7.82 -11.62
CA ALA A 129 -11.11 8.24 -10.61
C ALA A 129 -12.40 8.78 -11.26
N GLN A 130 -12.27 9.57 -12.33
CA GLN A 130 -13.42 10.08 -13.08
C GLN A 130 -14.26 8.96 -13.69
N HIS A 131 -13.63 7.99 -14.34
CA HIS A 131 -14.34 6.83 -14.91
C HIS A 131 -15.00 5.96 -13.88
N ALA A 132 -14.38 5.81 -12.71
CA ALA A 132 -14.91 5.02 -11.59
C ALA A 132 -16.00 5.79 -10.78
N GLY A 133 -16.16 7.08 -11.00
CA GLY A 133 -17.11 7.89 -10.24
C GLY A 133 -16.72 8.17 -8.79
N VAL A 134 -15.43 8.01 -8.43
CA VAL A 134 -14.92 8.27 -7.08
C VAL A 134 -14.29 9.66 -6.99
N ARG A 135 -14.28 10.24 -5.78
CA ARG A 135 -13.61 11.53 -5.55
C ARG A 135 -12.09 11.39 -5.75
N PHE A 136 -11.46 12.41 -6.31
CA PHE A 136 -10.04 12.44 -6.57
C PHE A 136 -9.35 13.51 -5.73
N PHE A 137 -8.27 13.11 -5.05
CA PHE A 137 -7.39 14.01 -4.31
C PHE A 137 -5.94 13.71 -4.69
N SER A 138 -5.07 14.71 -4.57
CA SER A 138 -3.63 14.54 -4.81
C SER A 138 -2.81 15.23 -3.73
N GLU A 139 -1.69 14.60 -3.38
CA GLU A 139 -0.67 15.12 -2.47
C GLU A 139 0.69 14.93 -3.13
N VAL A 140 1.49 15.98 -3.19
CA VAL A 140 2.90 15.87 -3.60
C VAL A 140 3.76 15.71 -2.35
N VAL A 141 4.59 14.67 -2.35
CA VAL A 141 5.47 14.34 -1.23
C VAL A 141 6.91 14.43 -1.69
N GLU A 142 7.68 15.26 -1.03
CA GLU A 142 9.13 15.24 -1.17
C GLU A 142 9.69 14.01 -0.48
N LEU A 143 10.32 13.14 -1.25
CA LEU A 143 11.12 12.07 -0.68
C LEU A 143 12.55 12.60 -0.55
N PRO A 144 13.12 12.63 0.67
CA PRO A 144 14.50 13.05 0.85
C PRO A 144 15.42 12.18 -0.02
N GLU A 145 16.32 12.83 -0.77
CA GLU A 145 17.21 12.16 -1.73
C GLU A 145 18.21 11.20 -1.07
N ASP A 146 18.49 11.34 0.22
CA ASP A 146 19.66 10.79 0.91
C ASP A 146 19.41 9.64 1.89
N GLU A 147 18.33 8.89 1.77
CA GLU A 147 18.36 7.56 2.36
C GLU A 147 18.69 6.53 1.27
N GLN A 148 19.94 6.42 0.89
CA GLN A 148 20.44 5.18 0.31
C GLN A 148 19.98 4.05 1.25
N PRO A 149 19.39 2.96 0.72
CA PRO A 149 19.08 1.83 1.58
C PRO A 149 20.38 1.45 2.29
N ASP A 150 20.35 1.51 3.61
CA ASP A 150 21.49 1.12 4.42
C ASP A 150 21.71 -0.38 4.17
N TYR A 151 22.71 -0.66 3.30
CA TYR A 151 23.20 -2.00 3.00
C TYR A 151 24.27 -2.44 4.01
N SER A 152 24.38 -1.74 5.16
CA SER A 152 25.26 -2.21 6.21
C SER A 152 24.87 -3.62 6.63
N LEU A 153 25.86 -4.44 6.96
CA LEU A 153 25.63 -5.79 7.45
C LEU A 153 24.74 -5.81 8.68
N GLU A 154 24.79 -4.76 9.51
CA GLU A 154 23.94 -4.57 10.68
C GLU A 154 22.48 -4.38 10.29
N ALA A 155 22.16 -3.53 9.32
CA ALA A 155 20.80 -3.31 8.84
C ALA A 155 20.20 -4.56 8.15
N ILE A 156 21.03 -5.33 7.45
CA ILE A 156 20.65 -6.61 6.87
C ILE A 156 20.38 -7.63 7.98
N HIS A 157 21.22 -7.67 9.00
CA HIS A 157 21.09 -8.58 10.13
C HIS A 157 19.84 -8.28 10.96
N GLU A 158 19.56 -7.02 11.25
CA GLU A 158 18.37 -6.57 11.98
C GLU A 158 17.05 -6.90 11.22
N ARG A 159 17.06 -6.80 9.89
CA ARG A 159 15.92 -7.21 9.05
C ARG A 159 15.76 -8.73 8.95
N ALA A 160 16.83 -9.48 9.11
CA ALA A 160 16.82 -10.95 9.04
C ALA A 160 16.39 -11.60 10.37
N GLN A 161 16.61 -10.94 11.51
CA GLN A 161 16.31 -11.50 12.83
C GLN A 161 14.86 -12.00 13.00
N PRO A 162 13.79 -11.25 12.64
CA PRO A 162 12.43 -11.76 12.80
C PRO A 162 12.12 -12.96 11.90
N ASN A 163 12.80 -13.09 10.75
CA ASN A 163 12.60 -14.22 9.84
C ASN A 163 13.38 -15.48 10.28
N THR A 164 14.52 -15.30 10.94
CA THR A 164 15.35 -16.43 11.45
C THR A 164 14.64 -17.17 12.56
N SER A 165 13.93 -16.48 13.47
CA SER A 165 13.15 -17.11 14.55
C SER A 165 11.99 -17.95 14.02
N LEU A 166 11.39 -17.55 12.88
CA LEU A 166 10.33 -18.29 12.21
C LEU A 166 10.87 -19.58 11.56
N VAL A 167 12.04 -19.51 10.93
CA VAL A 167 12.69 -20.66 10.30
C VAL A 167 13.15 -21.69 11.35
N GLU A 168 13.66 -21.24 12.50
CA GLU A 168 14.02 -22.14 13.62
C GLU A 168 12.80 -22.84 14.24
N THR A 169 11.62 -22.23 14.18
CA THR A 169 10.36 -22.81 14.67
C THR A 169 9.80 -23.86 13.69
N ILE A 170 10.04 -23.70 12.38
CA ILE A 170 9.50 -24.58 11.34
C ILE A 170 10.41 -25.79 11.05
N LEU A 171 11.73 -25.66 11.27
CA LEU A 171 12.68 -26.74 11.07
C LEU A 171 13.11 -27.34 12.41
N PRO A 172 12.50 -28.46 12.87
CA PRO A 172 13.00 -29.15 14.05
C PRO A 172 14.43 -29.63 13.78
N ARG A 173 15.35 -29.28 14.66
CA ARG A 173 16.73 -29.77 14.61
C ARG A 173 16.71 -31.29 14.53
N PRO A 174 17.41 -31.95 13.59
CA PRO A 174 17.54 -33.37 13.56
C PRO A 174 18.23 -33.81 14.87
N GLY A 175 17.49 -34.48 15.74
CA GLY A 175 17.96 -34.97 17.03
C GLY A 175 19.15 -35.91 16.84
N GLY A 176 20.28 -35.52 17.39
CA GLY A 176 21.44 -36.39 17.50
C GLY A 176 21.20 -37.52 18.50
N ASP A 177 20.61 -38.61 18.07
CA ASP A 177 20.50 -39.82 18.83
C ASP A 177 21.85 -40.57 18.73
N LYS A 178 22.73 -40.24 19.65
CA LYS A 178 23.91 -41.09 19.90
C LYS A 178 23.48 -42.27 20.73
N ARG A 179 23.00 -43.33 20.11
CA ARG A 179 22.91 -44.63 20.74
C ARG A 179 24.34 -45.14 21.04
N ARG A 180 24.69 -45.17 22.32
CA ARG A 180 25.78 -45.97 22.82
C ARG A 180 25.47 -47.44 22.54
N LEU A 181 26.31 -48.08 21.76
CA LEU A 181 26.44 -49.54 21.75
C LEU A 181 27.42 -49.95 22.86
N LEU A 182 26.97 -50.71 23.80
CA LEU A 182 27.71 -51.66 24.59
C LEU A 182 27.56 -53.03 23.95
#